data_7ad4f03bb2cfb8a2b86fe1700c97fd60
#
_entry.id   7ad4f03bb2cfb8a2b86fe1700c97fd60
#
_cell.length_a   1.000
_cell.length_b   1.000
_cell.length_c   1.000
_cell.angle_alpha   90.00
_cell.angle_beta   90.00
_cell.angle_gamma   90.00
#
_symmetry.space_group_name_H-M   'P 1'
#
loop_
_entity.id
_entity.type
_entity.pdbx_description
1 polymer ?
#
loop_
_entity_poly.entity_id
_entity_poly.type
_entity_poly.pdbx_seq_one_letter_code
_entity_poly.pdbx_strand_id
1 'polypeptide(L)'
;VTDLVIRAYRGSDREDVRRVCFETGYMGEPIEWQYRDLRSFAHLFCDWYIDRFPDHATVVELDGRVVGYRLGCPDVRDASLAAHERAYATRHLLGRALIVRPGTAGFVWRSAIDLARDRSVLASPVDRAKYPADLHIDLLPVARGAGVGRRMVTEWLDSRREAGAPGIHLGTWGENSGAAAFFTTLGFEPVGPAALTPGFRQRDGSRCTVQWMVREL
;
A
#
# COMPACT_ATOMS: atom_id res chain seq x y z
N VAL A 1 -18.38 -21.60 -11.19
CA VAL A 1 -17.04 -21.45 -10.56
C VAL A 1 -16.50 -20.11 -11.02
N THR A 2 -16.38 -19.17 -10.13
CA THR A 2 -15.85 -17.83 -10.42
C THR A 2 -14.34 -17.95 -10.67
N ASP A 3 -13.90 -17.75 -11.90
CA ASP A 3 -12.51 -18.01 -12.31
C ASP A 3 -11.65 -16.76 -12.03
N LEU A 4 -10.98 -16.77 -10.87
CA LEU A 4 -10.02 -15.74 -10.47
C LEU A 4 -8.67 -16.03 -11.14
N VAL A 5 -8.26 -15.19 -12.09
CA VAL A 5 -7.00 -15.34 -12.83
C VAL A 5 -5.95 -14.37 -12.29
N ILE A 6 -4.79 -14.90 -11.85
CA ILE A 6 -3.62 -14.07 -11.53
C ILE A 6 -2.79 -13.93 -12.80
N ARG A 7 -2.47 -12.67 -13.18
CA ARG A 7 -1.64 -12.37 -14.35
C ARG A 7 -0.73 -11.16 -14.10
N ALA A 8 0.27 -11.02 -14.96
CA ALA A 8 1.11 -9.83 -14.96
C ALA A 8 0.28 -8.55 -15.21
N TYR A 9 0.70 -7.46 -14.55
CA TYR A 9 0.16 -6.12 -14.77
C TYR A 9 0.41 -5.67 -16.22
N ARG A 10 -0.52 -4.89 -16.75
CA ARG A 10 -0.42 -4.20 -18.05
C ARG A 10 -0.70 -2.72 -17.86
N GLY A 11 -0.13 -1.86 -18.65
CA GLY A 11 -0.37 -0.41 -18.56
C GLY A 11 -1.86 -0.02 -18.62
N SER A 12 -2.69 -0.81 -19.31
CA SER A 12 -4.15 -0.65 -19.34
C SER A 12 -4.83 -0.88 -18.00
N ASP A 13 -4.21 -1.60 -17.06
CA ASP A 13 -4.79 -1.92 -15.76
C ASP A 13 -4.65 -0.78 -14.74
N ARG A 14 -3.92 0.30 -15.09
CA ARG A 14 -3.60 1.41 -14.18
C ARG A 14 -4.81 1.97 -13.43
N GLU A 15 -5.87 2.30 -14.16
CA GLU A 15 -7.05 2.92 -13.53
C GLU A 15 -7.80 1.91 -12.65
N ASP A 16 -7.80 0.63 -13.02
CA ASP A 16 -8.37 -0.43 -12.18
C ASP A 16 -7.56 -0.65 -10.90
N VAL A 17 -6.23 -0.69 -10.98
CA VAL A 17 -5.35 -0.77 -9.79
C VAL A 17 -5.62 0.41 -8.86
N ARG A 18 -5.71 1.62 -9.39
CA ARG A 18 -6.05 2.83 -8.62
C ARG A 18 -7.43 2.73 -7.96
N ARG A 19 -8.41 2.21 -8.68
CA ARG A 19 -9.76 1.98 -8.17
C ARG A 19 -9.75 0.97 -7.03
N VAL A 20 -9.12 -0.19 -7.21
CA VAL A 20 -9.00 -1.21 -6.16
C VAL A 20 -8.31 -0.63 -4.92
N CYS A 21 -7.19 0.09 -5.09
CA CYS A 21 -6.49 0.76 -3.98
C CYS A 21 -7.42 1.70 -3.19
N PHE A 22 -8.26 2.45 -3.87
CA PHE A 22 -9.19 3.39 -3.24
C PHE A 22 -10.36 2.69 -2.56
N GLU A 23 -10.88 1.63 -3.17
CA GLU A 23 -12.00 0.82 -2.65
C GLU A 23 -11.58 -0.09 -1.48
N THR A 24 -10.28 -0.25 -1.23
CA THR A 24 -9.74 -1.08 -0.14
C THR A 24 -8.87 -0.30 0.84
N GLY A 25 -8.64 0.98 0.60
CA GLY A 25 -7.66 1.82 1.29
C GLY A 25 -7.87 2.01 2.78
N TYR A 26 -9.03 1.65 3.32
CA TYR A 26 -9.29 1.65 4.76
C TYR A 26 -9.49 0.22 5.27
N MET A 27 -8.39 -0.45 5.61
CA MET A 27 -8.43 -1.82 6.18
C MET A 27 -9.22 -2.81 5.32
N GLY A 28 -9.16 -2.65 4.00
CA GLY A 28 -9.92 -3.46 3.04
C GLY A 28 -11.32 -2.95 2.71
N GLU A 29 -11.70 -1.78 3.22
CA GLU A 29 -12.92 -1.04 2.89
C GLU A 29 -12.61 0.26 2.14
N PRO A 30 -13.62 0.92 1.49
CA PRO A 30 -13.42 2.18 0.80
C PRO A 30 -12.93 3.31 1.72
N ILE A 31 -11.93 4.06 1.26
CA ILE A 31 -11.35 5.21 1.96
C ILE A 31 -12.14 6.51 1.75
N GLU A 32 -13.12 6.52 0.86
CA GLU A 32 -13.83 7.71 0.39
C GLU A 32 -14.40 8.58 1.51
N TRP A 33 -14.81 8.00 2.62
CA TRP A 33 -15.39 8.71 3.75
C TRP A 33 -14.43 9.74 4.40
N GLN A 34 -13.11 9.56 4.26
CA GLN A 34 -12.13 10.51 4.78
C GLN A 34 -11.18 11.10 3.74
N TYR A 35 -11.14 10.53 2.52
CA TYR A 35 -10.28 10.99 1.42
C TYR A 35 -11.00 10.78 0.09
N ARG A 36 -11.37 11.88 -0.62
CA ARG A 36 -12.25 11.79 -1.81
C ARG A 36 -11.56 11.93 -3.16
N ASP A 37 -10.26 12.07 -3.21
CA ASP A 37 -9.55 12.19 -4.48
C ASP A 37 -8.78 10.90 -4.80
N LEU A 38 -9.41 10.02 -5.56
CA LEU A 38 -8.87 8.71 -5.95
C LEU A 38 -7.48 8.83 -6.57
N ARG A 39 -7.27 9.79 -7.48
CA ARG A 39 -5.98 9.89 -8.18
C ARG A 39 -4.82 10.25 -7.27
N SER A 40 -5.02 11.17 -6.35
CA SER A 40 -3.97 11.52 -5.41
C SER A 40 -3.76 10.44 -4.35
N PHE A 41 -4.82 9.73 -3.94
CA PHE A 41 -4.70 8.59 -3.05
C PHE A 41 -3.86 7.47 -3.69
N ALA A 42 -4.21 7.06 -4.89
CA ALA A 42 -3.47 6.03 -5.61
C ALA A 42 -2.03 6.45 -5.93
N HIS A 43 -1.77 7.75 -6.17
CA HIS A 43 -0.41 8.25 -6.33
C HIS A 43 0.44 8.00 -5.08
N LEU A 44 -0.12 8.14 -3.88
CA LEU A 44 0.61 7.85 -2.63
C LEU A 44 0.95 6.38 -2.44
N PHE A 45 0.07 5.46 -2.88
CA PHE A 45 0.16 4.05 -2.50
C PHE A 45 0.48 3.09 -3.65
N CYS A 46 0.15 3.44 -4.91
CA CYS A 46 0.26 2.52 -6.04
C CYS A 46 1.16 3.03 -7.16
N ASP A 47 1.04 4.31 -7.54
CA ASP A 47 1.63 4.81 -8.78
C ASP A 47 3.15 4.65 -8.83
N TRP A 48 3.85 4.83 -7.69
CA TRP A 48 5.30 4.64 -7.65
C TRP A 48 5.72 3.23 -8.08
N TYR A 49 5.01 2.20 -7.59
CA TYR A 49 5.30 0.82 -7.95
C TYR A 49 5.08 0.55 -9.44
N ILE A 50 3.91 0.94 -9.97
CA ILE A 50 3.55 0.65 -11.37
C ILE A 50 4.28 1.54 -12.37
N ASP A 51 4.80 2.69 -11.95
CA ASP A 51 5.65 3.55 -12.79
C ASP A 51 7.10 3.07 -12.80
N ARG A 52 7.60 2.56 -11.69
CA ARG A 52 9.01 2.21 -11.53
C ARG A 52 9.29 0.73 -11.71
N PHE A 53 8.35 -0.12 -11.29
CA PHE A 53 8.52 -1.57 -11.24
C PHE A 53 7.33 -2.33 -11.84
N PRO A 54 6.87 -1.99 -13.07
CA PRO A 54 5.68 -2.63 -13.66
C PRO A 54 5.85 -4.14 -13.83
N ASP A 55 7.06 -4.62 -14.10
CA ASP A 55 7.38 -6.05 -14.25
C ASP A 55 7.28 -6.82 -12.91
N HIS A 56 7.25 -6.10 -11.82
CA HIS A 56 7.05 -6.64 -10.47
C HIS A 56 5.62 -6.42 -9.94
N ALA A 57 4.67 -6.20 -10.81
CA ALA A 57 3.27 -6.04 -10.48
C ALA A 57 2.42 -7.17 -11.08
N THR A 58 1.47 -7.67 -10.30
CA THR A 58 0.48 -8.67 -10.73
C THR A 58 -0.92 -8.21 -10.36
N VAL A 59 -1.90 -8.62 -11.15
CA VAL A 59 -3.32 -8.32 -10.90
C VAL A 59 -4.13 -9.62 -10.79
N VAL A 60 -5.24 -9.54 -10.08
CA VAL A 60 -6.27 -10.57 -10.05
C VAL A 60 -7.43 -10.10 -10.92
N GLU A 61 -7.76 -10.89 -11.91
CA GLU A 61 -8.87 -10.63 -12.83
C GLU A 61 -10.03 -11.59 -12.57
N LEU A 62 -11.25 -11.06 -12.63
CA LEU A 62 -12.50 -11.78 -12.55
C LEU A 62 -13.43 -11.24 -13.65
N ASP A 63 -13.86 -12.10 -14.54
CA ASP A 63 -14.77 -11.73 -15.65
C ASP A 63 -14.30 -10.50 -16.44
N GLY A 64 -12.98 -10.42 -16.74
CA GLY A 64 -12.37 -9.33 -17.46
C GLY A 64 -12.15 -8.03 -16.65
N ARG A 65 -12.39 -8.04 -15.33
CA ARG A 65 -12.19 -6.89 -14.43
C ARG A 65 -11.10 -7.16 -13.41
N VAL A 66 -10.24 -6.21 -13.19
CA VAL A 66 -9.25 -6.30 -12.10
C VAL A 66 -9.96 -6.11 -10.75
N VAL A 67 -9.83 -7.11 -9.89
CA VAL A 67 -10.44 -7.17 -8.54
C VAL A 67 -9.41 -7.24 -7.42
N GLY A 68 -8.13 -7.18 -7.77
CA GLY A 68 -7.04 -7.15 -6.81
C GLY A 68 -5.70 -6.97 -7.49
N TYR A 69 -4.69 -6.67 -6.70
CA TYR A 69 -3.31 -6.53 -7.18
C TYR A 69 -2.30 -6.87 -6.09
N ARG A 70 -1.07 -7.21 -6.50
CA ARG A 70 0.14 -7.14 -5.71
C ARG A 70 1.18 -6.35 -6.49
N LEU A 71 1.68 -5.28 -5.88
CA LEU A 71 2.75 -4.44 -6.40
C LEU A 71 4.01 -4.74 -5.59
N GLY A 72 5.15 -4.88 -6.25
CA GLY A 72 6.40 -5.21 -5.59
C GLY A 72 7.49 -4.18 -5.91
N CYS A 73 8.29 -3.86 -4.91
CA CYS A 73 9.55 -3.14 -5.06
C CYS A 73 10.70 -4.08 -4.71
N PRO A 74 11.65 -4.35 -5.62
CA PRO A 74 12.77 -5.22 -5.32
C PRO A 74 13.77 -4.60 -4.34
N ASP A 75 13.91 -3.28 -4.34
CA ASP A 75 14.80 -2.55 -3.43
C ASP A 75 14.30 -1.11 -3.21
N VAL A 76 13.77 -0.83 -2.01
CA VAL A 76 13.26 0.51 -1.63
C VAL A 76 14.35 1.56 -1.44
N ARG A 77 15.62 1.19 -1.48
CA ARG A 77 16.74 2.15 -1.43
C ARG A 77 16.89 2.92 -2.75
N ASP A 78 16.08 2.58 -3.78
CA ASP A 78 16.00 3.37 -5.01
C ASP A 78 15.60 4.81 -4.69
N ALA A 79 16.44 5.75 -5.11
CA ALA A 79 16.27 7.19 -4.82
C ALA A 79 15.03 7.82 -5.49
N SER A 80 14.32 7.09 -6.35
CA SER A 80 13.14 7.58 -7.06
C SER A 80 11.94 7.86 -6.15
N LEU A 81 11.87 7.21 -4.97
CA LEU A 81 10.79 7.42 -4.01
C LEU A 81 10.69 8.88 -3.56
N ALA A 82 11.81 9.50 -3.19
CA ALA A 82 11.83 10.91 -2.78
C ALA A 82 11.42 11.86 -3.92
N ALA A 83 11.71 11.52 -5.18
CA ALA A 83 11.25 12.28 -6.35
C ALA A 83 9.73 12.12 -6.55
N HIS A 84 9.22 10.91 -6.34
CA HIS A 84 7.78 10.62 -6.41
C HIS A 84 6.98 11.39 -5.34
N GLU A 85 7.46 11.42 -4.10
CA GLU A 85 6.83 12.19 -3.00
C GLU A 85 6.82 13.69 -3.29
N ARG A 86 7.91 14.24 -3.87
CA ARG A 86 7.92 15.65 -4.32
C ARG A 86 6.92 15.91 -5.44
N ALA A 87 6.79 14.98 -6.39
CA ALA A 87 5.81 15.07 -7.46
C ALA A 87 4.37 15.03 -6.93
N TYR A 88 4.11 14.28 -5.86
CA TYR A 88 2.83 14.31 -5.16
C TYR A 88 2.50 15.72 -4.65
N ALA A 89 3.43 16.35 -3.93
CA ALA A 89 3.22 17.70 -3.38
C ALA A 89 2.90 18.71 -4.48
N THR A 90 3.64 18.71 -5.59
CA THR A 90 3.41 19.66 -6.69
C THR A 90 2.15 19.38 -7.50
N ARG A 91 1.93 18.13 -7.88
CA ARG A 91 0.77 17.75 -8.74
C ARG A 91 -0.56 17.78 -8.02
N HIS A 92 -0.58 17.36 -6.76
CA HIS A 92 -1.82 17.14 -6.04
C HIS A 92 -2.11 18.22 -5.00
N LEU A 93 -1.18 18.51 -4.08
CA LEU A 93 -1.44 19.52 -3.06
C LEU A 93 -1.63 20.92 -3.68
N LEU A 94 -0.78 21.30 -4.64
CA LEU A 94 -0.84 22.59 -5.30
C LEU A 94 -1.69 22.54 -6.57
N GLY A 95 -1.34 21.69 -7.55
CA GLY A 95 -1.99 21.66 -8.86
C GLY A 95 -3.47 21.26 -8.84
N ARG A 96 -3.89 20.42 -7.86
CA ARG A 96 -5.30 20.01 -7.67
C ARG A 96 -5.99 20.72 -6.50
N ALA A 97 -5.28 21.65 -5.87
CA ALA A 97 -5.79 22.43 -4.72
C ALA A 97 -6.39 21.54 -3.59
N LEU A 98 -5.78 20.39 -3.29
CA LEU A 98 -6.29 19.46 -2.28
C LEU A 98 -6.42 20.10 -0.89
N ILE A 99 -5.61 21.11 -0.61
CA ILE A 99 -5.63 21.87 0.65
C ILE A 99 -6.97 22.60 0.92
N VAL A 100 -7.75 22.84 -0.14
CA VAL A 100 -9.07 23.50 -0.05
C VAL A 100 -10.20 22.65 -0.65
N ARG A 101 -9.89 21.50 -1.25
CA ARG A 101 -10.88 20.67 -1.95
C ARG A 101 -11.81 19.98 -0.95
N PRO A 102 -13.13 20.15 -1.07
CA PRO A 102 -14.10 19.45 -0.20
C PRO A 102 -13.88 17.94 -0.17
N GLY A 103 -13.90 17.34 1.03
CA GLY A 103 -13.74 15.91 1.24
C GLY A 103 -12.29 15.41 1.27
N THR A 104 -11.29 16.27 0.94
CA THR A 104 -9.86 15.93 1.02
C THR A 104 -9.09 16.94 1.87
N ALA A 105 -9.49 18.20 1.88
CA ALA A 105 -8.84 19.27 2.65
C ALA A 105 -8.70 18.91 4.14
N GLY A 106 -9.74 18.37 4.74
CA GLY A 106 -9.70 17.94 6.15
C GLY A 106 -8.62 16.90 6.44
N PHE A 107 -8.40 15.97 5.52
CA PHE A 107 -7.29 15.00 5.63
C PHE A 107 -5.93 15.70 5.55
N VAL A 108 -5.74 16.61 4.57
CA VAL A 108 -4.48 17.34 4.38
C VAL A 108 -4.12 18.16 5.62
N TRP A 109 -5.10 18.88 6.18
CA TRP A 109 -4.89 19.68 7.38
C TRP A 109 -4.63 18.82 8.62
N ARG A 110 -5.34 17.69 8.79
CA ARG A 110 -5.04 16.74 9.87
C ARG A 110 -3.62 16.18 9.74
N SER A 111 -3.20 15.83 8.52
CA SER A 111 -1.83 15.35 8.28
C SER A 111 -0.78 16.39 8.68
N ALA A 112 -0.98 17.64 8.32
CA ALA A 112 -0.07 18.73 8.69
C ALA A 112 -0.01 18.92 10.22
N ILE A 113 -1.16 18.85 10.90
CA ILE A 113 -1.23 18.97 12.37
C ILE A 113 -0.54 17.76 13.04
N ASP A 114 -0.79 16.54 12.56
CA ASP A 114 -0.19 15.34 13.12
C ASP A 114 1.34 15.38 12.99
N LEU A 115 1.86 15.76 11.83
CA LEU A 115 3.31 15.90 11.57
C LEU A 115 3.95 17.03 12.40
N ALA A 116 3.22 18.14 12.63
CA ALA A 116 3.72 19.24 13.47
C ALA A 116 3.81 18.85 14.95
N ARG A 117 2.90 17.97 15.40
CA ARG A 117 2.84 17.52 16.81
C ARG A 117 3.84 16.40 17.10
N ASP A 118 4.05 15.51 16.14
CA ASP A 118 4.90 14.33 16.32
C ASP A 118 5.63 13.99 15.01
N ARG A 119 6.92 14.31 14.95
CA ARG A 119 7.76 14.01 13.79
C ARG A 119 8.23 12.55 13.75
N SER A 120 8.07 11.79 14.85
CA SER A 120 8.45 10.37 14.90
C SER A 120 7.59 9.49 13.98
N VAL A 121 6.40 9.96 13.60
CA VAL A 121 5.50 9.28 12.65
C VAL A 121 6.13 9.02 11.27
N LEU A 122 7.20 9.72 10.92
CA LEU A 122 7.94 9.51 9.67
C LEU A 122 9.06 8.46 9.79
N ALA A 123 9.35 8.00 11.00
CA ALA A 123 10.42 7.03 11.22
C ALA A 123 9.91 5.60 10.99
N SER A 124 10.56 4.89 10.08
CA SER A 124 10.34 3.44 9.94
C SER A 124 11.38 2.69 10.78
N PRO A 125 10.98 1.71 11.61
CA PRO A 125 11.92 0.88 12.37
C PRO A 125 12.61 -0.18 11.50
N VAL A 126 12.26 -0.27 10.22
CA VAL A 126 12.77 -1.30 9.31
C VAL A 126 14.21 -1.00 8.90
N ASP A 127 15.09 -1.95 9.13
CA ASP A 127 16.44 -1.95 8.54
C ASP A 127 16.35 -2.29 7.04
N ARG A 128 16.37 -1.27 6.20
CA ARG A 128 16.27 -1.40 4.74
C ARG A 128 17.48 -2.08 4.09
N ALA A 129 18.61 -2.21 4.80
CA ALA A 129 19.75 -3.00 4.31
C ALA A 129 19.46 -4.51 4.45
N LYS A 130 18.84 -4.89 5.56
CA LYS A 130 18.43 -6.27 5.85
C LYS A 130 17.13 -6.67 5.13
N TYR A 131 16.19 -5.74 4.95
CA TYR A 131 14.87 -5.97 4.34
C TYR A 131 14.61 -4.99 3.19
N PRO A 132 15.39 -5.07 2.09
CA PRO A 132 15.29 -4.08 1.00
C PRO A 132 14.04 -4.20 0.16
N ALA A 133 13.50 -5.41 -0.01
CA ALA A 133 12.29 -5.61 -0.82
C ALA A 133 11.02 -5.18 -0.07
N ASP A 134 10.00 -4.78 -0.83
CA ASP A 134 8.71 -4.36 -0.30
C ASP A 134 7.57 -4.87 -1.17
N LEU A 135 6.36 -4.93 -0.62
CA LEU A 135 5.14 -5.24 -1.36
C LEU A 135 3.94 -4.44 -0.85
N HIS A 136 3.02 -4.17 -1.78
CA HIS A 136 1.69 -3.66 -1.50
C HIS A 136 0.64 -4.56 -2.16
N ILE A 137 -0.34 -5.04 -1.41
CA ILE A 137 -1.37 -5.97 -1.89
C ILE A 137 -2.74 -5.57 -1.39
N ASP A 138 -3.69 -5.48 -2.33
CA ASP A 138 -5.09 -5.24 -2.03
C ASP A 138 -5.98 -6.15 -2.87
N LEU A 139 -7.03 -6.67 -2.24
CA LEU A 139 -8.05 -7.51 -2.85
C LEU A 139 -9.43 -6.98 -2.50
N LEU A 140 -10.29 -6.82 -3.50
CA LEU A 140 -11.71 -6.59 -3.27
C LEU A 140 -12.34 -7.80 -2.55
N PRO A 141 -13.45 -7.63 -1.81
CA PRO A 141 -14.09 -8.72 -1.07
C PRO A 141 -14.35 -9.97 -1.90
N VAL A 142 -14.72 -9.81 -3.19
CA VAL A 142 -15.03 -10.91 -4.13
C VAL A 142 -13.81 -11.81 -4.41
N ALA A 143 -12.59 -11.30 -4.23
CA ALA A 143 -11.34 -12.06 -4.44
C ALA A 143 -10.74 -12.63 -3.14
N ARG A 144 -11.34 -12.33 -1.98
CA ARG A 144 -10.83 -12.80 -0.70
C ARG A 144 -11.31 -14.23 -0.41
N GLY A 145 -10.54 -14.94 0.44
CA GLY A 145 -10.89 -16.31 0.85
C GLY A 145 -10.58 -17.40 -0.18
N ALA A 146 -10.29 -17.06 -1.45
CA ALA A 146 -9.98 -18.00 -2.52
C ALA A 146 -8.49 -18.38 -2.63
N GLY A 147 -7.64 -17.96 -1.67
CA GLY A 147 -6.22 -18.29 -1.65
C GLY A 147 -5.35 -17.45 -2.58
N VAL A 148 -5.93 -16.58 -3.43
CA VAL A 148 -5.18 -15.78 -4.43
C VAL A 148 -4.15 -14.85 -3.76
N GLY A 149 -4.49 -14.23 -2.64
CA GLY A 149 -3.56 -13.36 -1.91
C GLY A 149 -2.33 -14.12 -1.40
N ARG A 150 -2.52 -15.31 -0.84
CA ARG A 150 -1.43 -16.19 -0.40
C ARG A 150 -0.53 -16.55 -1.58
N ARG A 151 -1.12 -16.97 -2.69
CA ARG A 151 -0.38 -17.33 -3.89
C ARG A 151 0.46 -16.17 -4.41
N MET A 152 -0.12 -14.98 -4.58
CA MET A 152 0.59 -13.79 -5.08
C MET A 152 1.76 -13.36 -4.16
N VAL A 153 1.57 -13.43 -2.83
CA VAL A 153 2.66 -13.10 -1.89
C VAL A 153 3.74 -14.18 -1.92
N THR A 154 3.37 -15.47 -1.95
CA THR A 154 4.34 -16.57 -2.01
C THR A 154 5.18 -16.49 -3.28
N GLU A 155 4.57 -16.29 -4.45
CA GLU A 155 5.28 -16.12 -5.73
C GLU A 155 6.27 -14.93 -5.68
N TRP A 156 5.91 -13.85 -4.98
CA TRP A 156 6.81 -12.71 -4.78
C TRP A 156 7.98 -13.04 -3.86
N LEU A 157 7.72 -13.70 -2.73
CA LEU A 157 8.75 -14.14 -1.79
C LEU A 157 9.77 -15.07 -2.48
N ASP A 158 9.29 -16.03 -3.26
CA ASP A 158 10.16 -16.96 -3.99
C ASP A 158 11.00 -16.25 -5.04
N SER A 159 10.39 -15.35 -5.81
CA SER A 159 11.10 -14.49 -6.78
C SER A 159 12.20 -13.64 -6.12
N ARG A 160 11.97 -13.12 -4.91
CA ARG A 160 12.98 -12.32 -4.19
C ARG A 160 14.08 -13.19 -3.62
N ARG A 161 13.75 -14.38 -3.13
CA ARG A 161 14.73 -15.36 -2.67
C ARG A 161 15.66 -15.82 -3.81
N GLU A 162 15.08 -16.13 -4.98
CA GLU A 162 15.84 -16.48 -6.19
C GLU A 162 16.76 -15.35 -6.65
N ALA A 163 16.35 -14.09 -6.49
CA ALA A 163 17.15 -12.92 -6.79
C ALA A 163 18.20 -12.60 -5.70
N GLY A 164 18.30 -13.38 -4.63
CA GLY A 164 19.27 -13.20 -3.56
C GLY A 164 18.96 -12.05 -2.61
N ALA A 165 17.72 -11.58 -2.53
CA ALA A 165 17.34 -10.56 -1.57
C ALA A 165 17.41 -11.12 -0.15
N PRO A 166 18.02 -10.41 0.83
CA PRO A 166 18.17 -10.93 2.19
C PRO A 166 16.87 -10.92 2.98
N GLY A 167 15.91 -10.08 2.60
CA GLY A 167 14.63 -9.98 3.29
C GLY A 167 13.68 -9.01 2.64
N ILE A 168 12.47 -9.00 3.15
CA ILE A 168 11.35 -8.20 2.67
C ILE A 168 10.61 -7.57 3.85
N HIS A 169 10.03 -6.40 3.64
CA HIS A 169 9.17 -5.73 4.60
C HIS A 169 7.85 -5.31 3.97
N LEU A 170 6.90 -4.95 4.80
CA LEU A 170 5.64 -4.31 4.43
C LEU A 170 5.10 -3.48 5.60
N GLY A 171 4.19 -2.55 5.28
CA GLY A 171 3.38 -1.85 6.27
C GLY A 171 1.92 -2.29 6.16
N THR A 172 1.29 -2.60 7.28
CA THR A 172 -0.16 -2.82 7.35
C THR A 172 -0.79 -1.90 8.39
N TRP A 173 -2.09 -1.63 8.27
CA TRP A 173 -2.79 -0.90 9.33
C TRP A 173 -2.67 -1.64 10.65
N GLY A 174 -2.23 -0.96 11.71
CA GLY A 174 -2.07 -1.57 13.04
C GLY A 174 -3.36 -2.12 13.61
N GLU A 175 -4.49 -1.52 13.21
CA GLU A 175 -5.84 -1.92 13.59
C GLU A 175 -6.40 -3.06 12.74
N ASN A 176 -5.74 -3.43 11.62
CA ASN A 176 -6.17 -4.52 10.73
C ASN A 176 -5.60 -5.87 11.18
N SER A 177 -6.18 -6.43 12.25
CA SER A 177 -5.78 -7.74 12.79
C SER A 177 -5.87 -8.87 11.76
N GLY A 178 -6.81 -8.78 10.81
CA GLY A 178 -6.94 -9.77 9.73
C GLY A 178 -5.75 -9.78 8.78
N ALA A 179 -5.26 -8.60 8.36
CA ALA A 179 -4.07 -8.50 7.54
C ALA A 179 -2.82 -8.92 8.31
N ALA A 180 -2.68 -8.50 9.57
CA ALA A 180 -1.56 -8.90 10.42
C ALA A 180 -1.50 -10.43 10.57
N ALA A 181 -2.63 -11.08 10.89
CA ALA A 181 -2.72 -12.54 10.98
C ALA A 181 -2.38 -13.21 9.64
N PHE A 182 -2.89 -12.70 8.52
CA PHE A 182 -2.57 -13.21 7.19
C PHE A 182 -1.05 -13.19 6.93
N PHE A 183 -0.37 -12.07 7.15
CA PHE A 183 1.06 -11.96 6.93
C PHE A 183 1.87 -12.82 7.91
N THR A 184 1.43 -12.95 9.17
CA THR A 184 2.05 -13.86 10.14
C THR A 184 2.00 -15.32 9.63
N THR A 185 0.90 -15.79 9.01
CA THR A 185 0.84 -17.13 8.41
C THR A 185 1.79 -17.33 7.23
N LEU A 186 2.33 -16.22 6.68
CA LEU A 186 3.34 -16.21 5.64
C LEU A 186 4.75 -15.98 6.19
N GLY A 187 4.94 -16.04 7.50
CA GLY A 187 6.23 -15.92 8.17
C GLY A 187 6.74 -14.49 8.32
N PHE A 188 5.87 -13.49 8.20
CA PHE A 188 6.22 -12.12 8.57
C PHE A 188 6.07 -11.93 10.08
N GLU A 189 6.99 -11.15 10.65
CA GLU A 189 7.00 -10.78 12.07
C GLU A 189 6.90 -9.27 12.22
N PRO A 190 6.18 -8.75 13.22
CA PRO A 190 6.14 -7.32 13.49
C PRO A 190 7.51 -6.83 13.96
N VAL A 191 7.89 -5.61 13.52
CA VAL A 191 9.12 -4.93 13.92
C VAL A 191 8.82 -3.54 14.46
N GLY A 192 9.35 -3.23 15.63
CA GLY A 192 9.10 -1.98 16.33
C GLY A 192 7.65 -1.78 16.78
N PRO A 193 7.37 -0.68 17.48
CA PRO A 193 6.01 -0.30 17.83
C PRO A 193 5.25 0.17 16.58
N ALA A 194 3.92 0.04 16.61
CA ALA A 194 3.06 0.64 15.60
C ALA A 194 3.22 2.18 15.62
N ALA A 195 3.43 2.76 14.44
CA ALA A 195 3.64 4.20 14.27
C ALA A 195 2.36 4.89 13.80
N LEU A 196 2.13 6.12 14.25
CA LEU A 196 0.98 6.91 13.80
C LEU A 196 1.05 7.19 12.29
N THR A 197 -0.07 7.06 11.61
CA THR A 197 -0.21 7.42 10.19
C THR A 197 -0.86 8.79 10.07
N PRO A 198 -0.12 9.82 9.58
CA PRO A 198 -0.62 11.20 9.58
C PRO A 198 -1.92 11.36 8.79
N GLY A 199 -2.88 12.08 9.36
CA GLY A 199 -4.16 12.44 8.72
C GLY A 199 -5.23 11.35 8.75
N PHE A 200 -4.84 10.08 8.86
CA PHE A 200 -5.80 8.97 8.89
C PHE A 200 -6.46 8.84 10.26
N ARG A 201 -7.74 8.49 10.21
CA ARG A 201 -8.57 8.29 11.41
C ARG A 201 -9.37 7.00 11.28
N GLN A 202 -9.62 6.39 12.42
CA GLN A 202 -10.63 5.35 12.56
C GLN A 202 -12.03 5.97 12.55
N ARG A 203 -13.08 5.15 12.42
CA ARG A 203 -14.46 5.64 12.38
C ARG A 203 -14.92 6.32 13.69
N ASP A 204 -14.28 5.99 14.81
CA ASP A 204 -14.51 6.64 16.13
C ASP A 204 -13.73 7.95 16.32
N GLY A 205 -12.93 8.37 15.29
CA GLY A 205 -12.10 9.56 15.32
C GLY A 205 -10.70 9.36 15.90
N SER A 206 -10.37 8.19 16.46
CA SER A 206 -9.02 7.86 16.90
C SER A 206 -8.04 7.82 15.72
N ARG A 207 -6.75 7.96 15.99
CA ARG A 207 -5.72 7.94 14.96
C ARG A 207 -5.45 6.53 14.48
N CYS A 208 -5.25 6.37 13.17
CA CYS A 208 -4.75 5.11 12.62
C CYS A 208 -3.25 4.97 12.83
N THR A 209 -2.80 3.73 12.91
CA THR A 209 -1.39 3.37 12.99
C THR A 209 -0.98 2.46 11.84
N VAL A 210 0.32 2.40 11.56
CA VAL A 210 0.93 1.41 10.69
C VAL A 210 1.81 0.48 11.53
N GLN A 211 1.62 -0.83 11.38
CA GLN A 211 2.53 -1.84 11.90
C GLN A 211 3.44 -2.30 10.77
N TRP A 212 4.73 -2.12 10.95
CA TRP A 212 5.72 -2.67 10.04
C TRP A 212 5.96 -4.14 10.34
N MET A 213 6.07 -4.93 9.29
CA MET A 213 6.35 -6.34 9.38
C MET A 213 7.49 -6.71 8.44
N VAL A 214 8.33 -7.65 8.86
CA VAL A 214 9.52 -8.08 8.13
C VAL A 214 9.58 -9.59 8.01
N ARG A 215 10.29 -10.08 6.97
CA ARG A 215 10.58 -11.50 6.80
C ARG A 215 11.96 -11.67 6.17
N GLU A 216 12.77 -12.55 6.74
CA GLU A 216 14.02 -13.03 6.11
C GLU A 216 13.69 -14.02 4.97
N LEU A 217 14.50 -14.02 3.91
CA LEU A 217 14.28 -14.83 2.71
C LEU A 217 15.32 -15.94 2.53
#